data_959436f5ced9984b67cdc21e8cc2f263
#
_entry.id   959436f5ced9984b67cdc21e8cc2f263
#
_cell.length_a   1.000
_cell.length_b   1.000
_cell.length_c   1.000
_cell.angle_alpha   90.00
_cell.angle_beta   90.00
_cell.angle_gamma   90.00
#
_symmetry.space_group_name_H-M   'P 1'
#
loop_
_entity.id
_entity.type
_entity.pdbx_description
1 polymer ?
#
loop_
_entity_poly.entity_id
_entity_poly.type
_entity_poly.pdbx_seq_one_letter_code
_entity_poly.pdbx_strand_id
1 'polypeptide(L)'
;MEIKYPLAKETINDEDVDALCAWLKRYPRLTKGQLTWEVEEDWSKYIGTLHSVFNNSGSSANLLMVAAAIQAGRIPNKKIVVPSVGWVTT
;
A
#
# COMPACT_ATOMS: atom_id res chain seq x y z
N MET A 1 -31.62 2.34 10.02
CA MET A 1 -30.79 3.18 10.90
C MET A 1 -29.73 3.84 10.05
N GLU A 2 -29.70 5.16 10.03
CA GLU A 2 -28.66 5.88 9.28
C GLU A 2 -27.36 5.88 10.10
N ILE A 3 -26.26 5.39 9.50
CA ILE A 3 -24.95 5.39 10.15
C ILE A 3 -24.36 6.79 9.99
N LYS A 4 -24.37 7.57 11.06
CA LYS A 4 -23.89 8.96 11.07
C LYS A 4 -22.37 9.09 10.79
N TYR A 5 -21.60 8.07 11.19
CA TYR A 5 -20.15 8.01 11.01
C TYR A 5 -19.77 6.65 10.43
N PRO A 6 -19.79 6.47 9.10
CA PRO A 6 -19.39 5.23 8.46
C PRO A 6 -17.89 4.98 8.65
N LEU A 7 -17.51 3.71 8.70
CA LEU A 7 -16.10 3.29 8.80
C LEU A 7 -15.29 3.73 7.57
N ALA A 8 -15.91 3.69 6.40
CA ALA A 8 -15.30 4.07 5.14
C ALA A 8 -16.33 4.77 4.23
N LYS A 9 -15.83 5.54 3.29
CA LYS A 9 -16.62 6.13 2.21
C LYS A 9 -16.11 5.56 0.90
N GLU A 10 -17.02 5.02 0.09
CA GLU A 10 -16.68 4.58 -1.27
C GLU A 10 -16.28 5.79 -2.13
N THR A 11 -15.12 5.72 -2.73
CA THR A 11 -14.57 6.78 -3.59
C THR A 11 -14.31 6.32 -5.01
N ILE A 12 -14.36 5.00 -5.26
CA ILE A 12 -14.24 4.42 -6.61
C ILE A 12 -15.54 4.72 -7.36
N ASN A 13 -15.42 5.31 -8.53
CA ASN A 13 -16.54 5.70 -9.39
C ASN A 13 -16.46 5.03 -10.76
N ASP A 14 -17.41 5.34 -11.63
CA ASP A 14 -17.49 4.74 -12.98
C ASP A 14 -16.27 5.08 -13.83
N GLU A 15 -15.67 6.27 -13.67
CA GLU A 15 -14.46 6.66 -14.41
C GLU A 15 -13.27 5.77 -14.04
N ASP A 16 -13.13 5.43 -12.77
CA ASP A 16 -12.07 4.53 -12.28
C ASP A 16 -12.25 3.11 -12.86
N VAL A 17 -13.51 2.64 -12.88
CA VAL A 17 -13.84 1.31 -13.42
C VAL A 17 -13.60 1.28 -14.92
N ASP A 18 -14.03 2.30 -15.66
CA ASP A 18 -13.84 2.41 -17.11
C ASP A 18 -12.35 2.48 -17.46
N ALA A 19 -11.55 3.21 -16.72
CA ALA A 19 -10.11 3.28 -16.88
C ALA A 19 -9.45 1.90 -16.68
N LEU A 20 -9.86 1.17 -15.65
CA LEU A 20 -9.39 -0.19 -15.40
C LEU A 20 -9.78 -1.14 -16.53
N CYS A 21 -11.03 -1.09 -16.98
CA CYS A 21 -11.50 -1.91 -18.11
C CYS A 21 -10.75 -1.60 -19.40
N ALA A 22 -10.51 -0.33 -19.69
CA ALA A 22 -9.74 0.09 -20.88
C ALA A 22 -8.28 -0.41 -20.81
N TRP A 23 -7.67 -0.37 -19.63
CA TRP A 23 -6.34 -0.90 -19.42
C TRP A 23 -6.30 -2.43 -19.60
N LEU A 24 -7.24 -3.18 -19.02
CA LEU A 24 -7.31 -4.64 -19.15
C LEU A 24 -7.51 -5.10 -20.59
N LYS A 25 -8.26 -4.35 -21.41
CA LYS A 25 -8.46 -4.64 -22.84
C LYS A 25 -7.17 -4.59 -23.68
N ARG A 26 -6.10 -4.03 -23.13
CA ARG A 26 -4.78 -4.05 -23.77
C ARG A 26 -3.97 -5.30 -23.44
N TYR A 27 -4.55 -6.26 -22.70
CA TYR A 27 -3.91 -7.51 -22.27
C TYR A 27 -2.58 -7.27 -21.54
N PRO A 28 -2.55 -6.40 -20.54
CA PRO A 28 -1.32 -6.07 -19.84
C PRO A 28 -0.84 -7.25 -19.00
N ARG A 29 0.42 -7.19 -18.58
CA ARG A 29 0.94 -8.12 -17.58
C ARG A 29 0.27 -7.84 -16.23
N LEU A 30 -0.38 -8.86 -15.63
CA LEU A 30 -1.10 -8.77 -14.35
C LEU A 30 -0.23 -9.10 -13.13
N THR A 31 1.06 -9.30 -13.32
CA THR A 31 2.07 -9.42 -12.25
C THR A 31 2.91 -8.15 -12.21
N LYS A 32 3.88 -8.07 -11.28
CA LYS A 32 4.79 -6.92 -11.20
C LYS A 32 5.39 -6.60 -12.58
N GLY A 33 5.18 -5.38 -13.05
CA GLY A 33 5.60 -4.92 -14.36
C GLY A 33 5.74 -3.40 -14.39
N GLN A 34 5.70 -2.83 -15.59
CA GLN A 34 5.94 -1.40 -15.83
C GLN A 34 5.03 -0.51 -14.97
N LEU A 35 3.72 -0.78 -14.96
CA LEU A 35 2.76 0.02 -14.16
C LEU A 35 3.09 0.00 -12.65
N THR A 36 3.57 -1.13 -12.14
CA THR A 36 3.97 -1.20 -10.72
C THR A 36 5.16 -0.28 -10.43
N TRP A 37 6.14 -0.24 -11.33
CA TRP A 37 7.31 0.65 -11.16
C TRP A 37 6.92 2.13 -11.27
N GLU A 38 6.02 2.47 -12.17
CA GLU A 38 5.46 3.83 -12.28
C GLU A 38 4.75 4.25 -11.00
N VAL A 39 3.93 3.36 -10.41
CA VAL A 39 3.27 3.61 -9.11
C VAL A 39 4.30 3.77 -7.98
N GLU A 40 5.32 2.91 -7.91
CA GLU A 40 6.39 3.01 -6.90
C GLU A 40 7.14 4.34 -7.02
N GLU A 41 7.41 4.81 -8.23
CA GLU A 41 8.09 6.08 -8.50
C GLU A 41 7.21 7.29 -8.14
N ASP A 42 5.97 7.32 -8.61
CA ASP A 42 5.04 8.41 -8.36
C ASP A 42 4.67 8.52 -6.88
N TRP A 43 4.48 7.39 -6.21
CA TRP A 43 4.26 7.36 -4.77
C TRP A 43 5.47 7.90 -3.99
N SER A 44 6.69 7.52 -4.41
CA SER A 44 7.91 8.05 -3.81
C SER A 44 8.01 9.56 -3.93
N LYS A 45 7.69 10.11 -5.11
CA LYS A 45 7.64 11.57 -5.32
C LYS A 45 6.58 12.23 -4.44
N TYR A 46 5.38 11.63 -4.38
CA TYR A 46 4.26 12.16 -3.60
C TYR A 46 4.58 12.26 -2.11
N ILE A 47 5.16 11.22 -1.51
CA ILE A 47 5.49 11.19 -0.07
C ILE A 47 6.88 11.74 0.26
N GLY A 48 7.70 12.08 -0.74
CA GLY A 48 9.04 12.66 -0.55
C GLY A 48 10.10 11.66 -0.10
N THR A 49 10.00 10.39 -0.52
CA THR A 49 11.02 9.35 -0.27
C THR A 49 11.82 9.06 -1.52
N LEU A 50 12.99 8.40 -1.35
CA LEU A 50 13.82 7.98 -2.48
C LEU A 50 13.22 6.77 -3.21
N HIS A 51 12.63 5.85 -2.46
CA HIS A 51 12.10 4.60 -2.99
C HIS A 51 10.82 4.20 -2.28
N SER A 52 9.96 3.49 -3.01
CA SER A 52 8.77 2.81 -2.50
C SER A 52 8.71 1.40 -3.04
N VAL A 53 8.11 0.49 -2.30
CA VAL A 53 7.96 -0.90 -2.69
C VAL A 53 6.51 -1.30 -2.58
N PHE A 54 5.91 -1.66 -3.70
CA PHE A 54 4.54 -2.11 -3.78
C PHE A 54 4.40 -3.53 -3.22
N ASN A 55 3.45 -3.72 -2.31
CA ASN A 55 3.16 -4.99 -1.65
C ASN A 55 1.75 -5.46 -1.98
N ASN A 56 1.51 -6.75 -1.81
CA ASN A 56 0.18 -7.35 -2.03
C ASN A 56 -0.83 -7.03 -0.91
N SER A 57 -0.37 -6.59 0.24
CA SER A 57 -1.22 -6.23 1.38
C SER A 57 -0.49 -5.34 2.39
N GLY A 58 -1.24 -4.63 3.22
CA GLY A 58 -0.69 -3.89 4.35
C GLY A 58 0.00 -4.80 5.36
N SER A 59 -0.48 -6.02 5.57
CA SER A 59 0.14 -7.01 6.45
C SER A 59 1.52 -7.42 5.97
N SER A 60 1.68 -7.67 4.66
CA SER A 60 2.98 -7.96 4.06
C SER A 60 3.92 -6.75 4.12
N ALA A 61 3.38 -5.54 3.94
CA ALA A 61 4.15 -4.31 4.07
C ALA A 61 4.69 -4.13 5.49
N ASN A 62 3.86 -4.34 6.52
CA ASN A 62 4.29 -4.29 7.92
C ASN A 62 5.41 -5.29 8.21
N LEU A 63 5.26 -6.54 7.77
CA LEU A 63 6.27 -7.57 7.97
C LEU A 63 7.60 -7.20 7.28
N LEU A 64 7.53 -6.75 6.04
CA LEU A 64 8.71 -6.36 5.25
C LEU A 64 9.41 -5.15 5.87
N MET A 65 8.64 -4.14 6.31
CA MET A 65 9.17 -2.94 6.96
C MET A 65 9.94 -3.29 8.24
N VAL A 66 9.38 -4.13 9.10
CA VAL A 66 10.04 -4.57 10.34
C VAL A 66 11.28 -5.40 10.05
N ALA A 67 11.20 -6.34 9.11
CA ALA A 67 12.33 -7.16 8.70
C ALA A 67 13.48 -6.31 8.14
N ALA A 68 13.18 -5.36 7.26
CA ALA A 68 14.18 -4.44 6.71
C ALA A 68 14.82 -3.55 7.79
N ALA A 69 14.03 -3.04 8.74
CA ALA A 69 14.54 -2.23 9.84
C ALA A 69 15.46 -3.04 10.77
N ILE A 70 15.14 -4.30 11.05
CA ILE A 70 16.02 -5.21 11.82
C ILE A 70 17.31 -5.46 11.05
N GLN A 71 17.23 -5.80 9.78
CA GLN A 71 18.39 -6.07 8.92
C GLN A 71 19.31 -4.86 8.80
N ALA A 72 18.75 -3.66 8.75
CA ALA A 72 19.49 -2.41 8.71
C ALA A 72 20.03 -1.95 10.09
N GLY A 73 19.83 -2.73 11.16
CA GLY A 73 20.25 -2.38 12.51
C GLY A 73 19.52 -1.18 13.13
N ARG A 74 18.35 -0.82 12.60
CA ARG A 74 17.58 0.35 13.06
C ARG A 74 16.74 0.07 14.31
N ILE A 75 16.59 -1.19 14.70
CA ILE A 75 15.84 -1.62 15.90
C ILE A 75 16.77 -2.46 16.82
N PRO A 76 17.81 -1.88 17.39
CA PRO A 76 18.81 -2.64 18.17
C PRO A 76 18.24 -3.24 19.45
N ASN A 77 17.22 -2.62 20.05
CA ASN A 77 16.56 -3.09 21.27
C ASN A 77 15.34 -4.00 20.99
N LYS A 78 15.03 -4.28 19.72
CA LYS A 78 13.88 -5.10 19.27
C LYS A 78 12.53 -4.61 19.83
N LYS A 79 12.38 -3.30 20.06
CA LYS A 79 11.16 -2.68 20.57
C LYS A 79 10.56 -1.80 19.49
N ILE A 80 9.25 -1.94 19.27
CA ILE A 80 8.45 -1.15 18.32
C ILE A 80 7.24 -0.62 19.05
N VAL A 81 6.94 0.66 18.85
CA VAL A 81 5.71 1.29 19.38
C VAL A 81 4.61 1.17 18.34
N VAL A 82 3.48 0.66 18.77
CA VAL A 82 2.29 0.51 17.93
C VAL A 82 1.07 1.12 18.61
N PRO A 83 0.03 1.53 17.84
CA PRO A 83 -1.23 1.97 18.42
C PRO A 83 -1.88 0.86 19.26
N SER A 84 -2.53 1.22 20.38
CA SER A 84 -3.26 0.27 21.21
C SER A 84 -4.53 -0.28 20.53
N VAL A 85 -5.07 0.48 19.57
CA VAL A 85 -6.19 0.08 18.72
C VAL A 85 -5.71 0.11 17.27
N GLY A 86 -5.71 -1.04 16.63
CA GLY A 86 -5.22 -1.18 15.26
C GLY A 86 -5.67 -2.50 14.65
N TRP A 87 -5.20 -2.76 13.44
CA TRP A 87 -5.46 -4.02 12.77
C TRP A 87 -4.69 -5.17 13.44
N VAL A 88 -5.27 -6.38 13.41
CA VAL A 88 -4.71 -7.58 14.09
C VAL A 88 -3.26 -7.91 13.70
N THR A 89 -2.82 -7.53 12.52
CA THR A 89 -1.46 -7.77 12.00
C THR A 89 -0.46 -6.66 12.36
N THR A 90 -0.89 -5.64 13.05
CA THR A 90 -0.02 -4.58 13.57
C THR A 90 0.58 -5.04 14.90
#